data_f006c0272c85b407664794466443414f
#
_entry.id   f006c0272c85b407664794466443414f
#
_cell.length_a   1.000
_cell.length_b   1.000
_cell.length_c   1.000
_cell.angle_alpha   90.00
_cell.angle_beta   90.00
_cell.angle_gamma   90.00
#
_symmetry.space_group_name_H-M   'P 1'
#
loop_
_entity.id
_entity.type
_entity.pdbx_description
1 polymer ?
#
loop_
_entity_poly.entity_id
_entity_poly.type
_entity_poly.pdbx_seq_one_letter_code
_entity_poly.pdbx_strand_id
1 'polypeptide(L)'
;MPRLMQDAARKHVNIYTDGGCLGNPGPGGYGAVLRYGEHEKRLSGGFRRTTNNRMEIMAAIVGLEALKSPCSVTLHSDSKYLVDAMRLGWVRRWKGNGWRRNKKDMAVNVDLWERLLAVCGRHDVTFVWVKGHAGHRWNEICDALSKQAAAGKDLPTDEEYEK
;
A
#
# COMPACT_ATOMS: atom_id res chain seq x y z
N MET A 1 16.31 19.03 19.33
CA MET A 1 16.07 17.79 20.06
C MET A 1 16.78 16.64 19.37
N PRO A 2 17.44 15.77 20.14
CA PRO A 2 18.10 14.62 19.54
C PRO A 2 17.11 13.72 18.80
N ARG A 3 17.51 13.20 17.66
CA ARG A 3 16.68 12.34 16.81
C ARG A 3 16.12 11.14 17.57
N LEU A 4 16.93 10.52 18.44
CA LEU A 4 16.52 9.37 19.23
C LEU A 4 15.30 9.67 20.13
N MET A 5 15.25 10.88 20.69
CA MET A 5 14.12 11.28 21.53
C MET A 5 12.86 11.52 20.68
N GLN A 6 13.03 12.05 19.46
CA GLN A 6 11.91 12.23 18.53
C GLN A 6 11.34 10.89 18.09
N ASP A 7 12.23 9.92 17.77
CA ASP A 7 11.80 8.59 17.35
C ASP A 7 11.10 7.85 18.50
N ALA A 8 11.59 8.00 19.73
CA ALA A 8 10.96 7.39 20.90
C ALA A 8 9.56 7.98 21.18
N ALA A 9 9.30 9.21 20.75
CA ALA A 9 8.01 9.87 20.94
C ALA A 9 6.99 9.51 19.86
N ARG A 10 7.39 8.83 18.77
CA ARG A 10 6.49 8.45 17.69
C ARG A 10 5.57 7.32 18.12
N LYS A 11 4.30 7.47 17.79
CA LYS A 11 3.33 6.39 17.96
C LYS A 11 3.67 5.23 17.03
N HIS A 12 3.49 4.02 17.52
CA HIS A 12 3.63 2.83 16.67
C HIS A 12 2.25 2.39 16.19
N VAL A 13 2.10 2.32 14.88
CA VAL A 13 0.85 1.93 14.22
C VAL A 13 1.09 0.67 13.41
N ASN A 14 0.19 -0.30 13.54
CA ASN A 14 0.15 -1.44 12.64
C ASN A 14 -0.86 -1.15 11.53
N ILE A 15 -0.42 -1.29 10.28
CA ILE A 15 -1.28 -1.14 9.12
C ILE A 15 -1.34 -2.49 8.41
N TYR A 16 -2.55 -2.94 8.11
CA TYR A 16 -2.81 -4.16 7.33
C TYR A 16 -3.45 -3.73 6.03
N THR A 17 -3.01 -4.30 4.93
CA THR A 17 -3.46 -3.89 3.59
C THR A 17 -3.74 -5.07 2.70
N ASP A 18 -4.68 -4.89 1.77
CA ASP A 18 -4.94 -5.84 0.70
C ASP A 18 -5.52 -5.11 -0.50
N GLY A 19 -5.36 -5.70 -1.67
CA GLY A 19 -5.89 -5.13 -2.91
C GLY A 19 -5.99 -6.20 -3.98
N GLY A 20 -6.92 -5.99 -4.92
CA GLY A 20 -7.09 -6.93 -6.01
C GLY A 20 -8.19 -6.50 -6.96
N CYS A 21 -8.35 -7.28 -8.03
CA CYS A 21 -9.31 -7.01 -9.07
C CYS A 21 -10.23 -8.19 -9.32
N LEU A 22 -11.45 -7.89 -9.76
CA LEU A 22 -12.36 -8.85 -10.34
C LEU A 22 -11.96 -9.00 -11.83
N GLY A 23 -11.09 -9.96 -12.11
CA GLY A 23 -10.34 -10.00 -13.36
C GLY A 23 -9.13 -9.07 -13.27
N ASN A 24 -8.09 -9.33 -14.04
CA ASN A 24 -6.83 -8.57 -13.97
C ASN A 24 -6.29 -8.30 -15.38
N PRO A 25 -6.56 -7.11 -16.01
CA PRO A 25 -7.22 -5.95 -15.42
C PRO A 25 -8.72 -6.09 -15.31
N GLY A 26 -9.31 -5.24 -14.47
CA GLY A 26 -10.74 -5.20 -14.26
C GLY A 26 -11.12 -4.26 -13.11
N PRO A 27 -12.38 -4.28 -12.66
CA PRO A 27 -12.75 -3.52 -11.47
C PRO A 27 -11.91 -3.97 -10.28
N GLY A 28 -11.29 -3.02 -9.61
CA GLY A 28 -10.40 -3.32 -8.50
C GLY A 28 -10.76 -2.57 -7.25
N GLY A 29 -10.27 -3.10 -6.12
CA GLY A 29 -10.48 -2.48 -4.83
C GLY A 29 -9.28 -2.66 -3.92
N TYR A 30 -9.21 -1.79 -2.93
CA TYR A 30 -8.19 -1.85 -1.88
C TYR A 30 -8.84 -1.72 -0.52
N GLY A 31 -8.20 -2.28 0.49
CA GLY A 31 -8.63 -2.16 1.87
C GLY A 31 -7.43 -2.01 2.79
N ALA A 32 -7.59 -1.20 3.82
CA ALA A 32 -6.57 -0.99 4.83
C ALA A 32 -7.21 -0.91 6.21
N VAL A 33 -6.53 -1.50 7.19
CA VAL A 33 -6.90 -1.39 8.61
C VAL A 33 -5.72 -0.82 9.35
N LEU A 34 -5.94 0.29 10.03
CA LEU A 34 -4.95 0.95 10.87
C LEU A 34 -5.28 0.65 12.33
N ARG A 35 -4.28 0.20 13.09
CA ARG A 35 -4.47 -0.10 14.51
C ARG A 35 -3.41 0.62 15.35
N TYR A 36 -3.91 1.35 16.35
CA TYR A 36 -3.08 1.97 17.37
C TYR A 36 -3.69 1.66 18.74
N GLY A 37 -3.04 0.77 19.49
CA GLY A 37 -3.63 0.27 20.71
C GLY A 37 -4.95 -0.42 20.44
N GLU A 38 -6.03 0.06 21.07
CA GLU A 38 -7.39 -0.44 20.84
C GLU A 38 -8.14 0.36 19.76
N HIS A 39 -7.54 1.42 19.24
CA HIS A 39 -8.14 2.22 18.17
C HIS A 39 -7.96 1.55 16.83
N GLU A 40 -9.02 1.56 16.05
CA GLU A 40 -9.03 0.94 14.74
C GLU A 40 -9.68 1.88 13.73
N LYS A 41 -9.08 1.97 12.53
CA LYS A 41 -9.67 2.69 11.42
C LYS A 41 -9.63 1.81 10.18
N ARG A 42 -10.73 1.72 9.48
CA ARG A 42 -10.84 0.94 8.23
C ARG A 42 -11.03 1.89 7.05
N LEU A 43 -10.31 1.61 5.98
CA LEU A 43 -10.35 2.41 4.76
C LEU A 43 -10.50 1.46 3.58
N SER A 44 -11.26 1.89 2.58
CA SER A 44 -11.41 1.13 1.35
C SER A 44 -11.77 2.04 0.19
N GLY A 45 -11.59 1.55 -1.01
CA GLY A 45 -11.95 2.24 -2.22
C GLY A 45 -11.68 1.36 -3.42
N GLY A 46 -12.06 1.82 -4.60
CA GLY A 46 -11.88 1.04 -5.80
C GLY A 46 -11.87 1.88 -7.06
N PHE A 47 -11.57 1.22 -8.16
CA PHE A 47 -11.53 1.82 -9.49
C PHE A 47 -12.21 0.89 -10.48
N ARG A 48 -12.81 1.47 -11.52
CA ARG A 48 -13.59 0.70 -12.51
C ARG A 48 -12.72 -0.24 -13.36
N ARG A 49 -11.44 0.10 -13.56
CA ARG A 49 -10.48 -0.71 -14.29
C ARG A 49 -9.08 -0.41 -13.83
N THR A 50 -8.42 -1.42 -13.29
CA THR A 50 -7.07 -1.31 -12.74
C THR A 50 -6.43 -2.71 -12.69
N THR A 51 -5.34 -2.87 -11.94
CA THR A 51 -4.65 -4.15 -11.79
C THR A 51 -4.49 -4.55 -10.34
N ASN A 52 -4.25 -5.84 -10.08
CA ASN A 52 -3.97 -6.34 -8.73
C ASN A 52 -2.81 -5.57 -8.08
N ASN A 53 -1.70 -5.43 -8.79
CA ASN A 53 -0.52 -4.76 -8.24
C ASN A 53 -0.78 -3.30 -7.90
N ARG A 54 -1.52 -2.58 -8.75
CA ARG A 54 -1.88 -1.19 -8.46
C ARG A 54 -2.71 -1.09 -7.18
N MET A 55 -3.65 -2.01 -6.98
CA MET A 55 -4.51 -1.99 -5.80
C MET A 55 -3.74 -2.35 -4.52
N GLU A 56 -2.77 -3.25 -4.60
CA GLU A 56 -1.90 -3.56 -3.47
C GLU A 56 -1.06 -2.35 -3.05
N ILE A 57 -0.49 -1.64 -4.02
CA ILE A 57 0.28 -0.42 -3.75
C ILE A 57 -0.64 0.68 -3.20
N MET A 58 -1.82 0.85 -3.80
CA MET A 58 -2.78 1.87 -3.38
C MET A 58 -3.25 1.66 -1.93
N ALA A 59 -3.46 0.42 -1.52
CA ALA A 59 -3.83 0.11 -0.14
C ALA A 59 -2.77 0.62 0.85
N ALA A 60 -1.50 0.40 0.55
CA ALA A 60 -0.40 0.89 1.38
C ALA A 60 -0.37 2.42 1.42
N ILE A 61 -0.53 3.06 0.26
CA ILE A 61 -0.54 4.52 0.16
C ILE A 61 -1.66 5.12 1.01
N VAL A 62 -2.87 4.63 0.83
CA VAL A 62 -4.06 5.16 1.52
C VAL A 62 -3.92 4.97 3.03
N GLY A 63 -3.44 3.81 3.47
CA GLY A 63 -3.21 3.56 4.89
C GLY A 63 -2.21 4.53 5.49
N LEU A 64 -1.08 4.74 4.83
CA LEU A 64 -0.04 5.64 5.31
C LEU A 64 -0.46 7.12 5.25
N GLU A 65 -1.15 7.51 4.18
CA GLU A 65 -1.63 8.89 4.03
C GLU A 65 -2.69 9.27 5.06
N ALA A 66 -3.37 8.32 5.65
CA ALA A 66 -4.36 8.56 6.68
C ALA A 66 -3.74 8.96 8.03
N LEU A 67 -2.45 8.75 8.22
CA LEU A 67 -1.75 9.13 9.44
C LEU A 67 -1.53 10.65 9.46
N LYS A 68 -1.93 11.28 10.56
CA LYS A 68 -1.91 12.75 10.69
C LYS A 68 -0.58 13.30 11.21
N SER A 69 0.27 12.47 11.77
CA SER A 69 1.57 12.87 12.33
C SER A 69 2.59 11.78 12.02
N PRO A 70 3.90 12.09 12.08
CA PRO A 70 4.92 11.07 11.87
C PRO A 70 4.78 9.91 12.85
N CYS A 71 4.76 8.70 12.32
CA CYS A 71 4.60 7.46 13.09
C CYS A 71 5.70 6.47 12.77
N SER A 72 5.93 5.56 13.71
CA SER A 72 6.60 4.30 13.44
C SER A 72 5.53 3.32 12.97
N VAL A 73 5.72 2.68 11.83
CA VAL A 73 4.69 1.85 11.20
C VAL A 73 5.23 0.48 10.85
N THR A 74 4.47 -0.55 11.21
CA THR A 74 4.65 -1.88 10.64
C THR A 74 3.50 -2.10 9.67
N LEU A 75 3.82 -2.22 8.37
CA LEU A 75 2.83 -2.41 7.32
C LEU A 75 2.87 -3.86 6.86
N HIS A 76 1.76 -4.55 7.02
CA HIS A 76 1.59 -5.97 6.71
C HIS A 76 0.85 -6.12 5.39
N SER A 77 1.43 -6.85 4.45
CA SER A 77 0.82 -7.12 3.14
C SER A 77 1.12 -8.54 2.70
N ASP A 78 0.17 -9.16 2.01
CA ASP A 78 0.38 -10.45 1.38
C ASP A 78 0.94 -10.31 -0.04
N SER A 79 1.13 -9.10 -0.52
CA SER A 79 1.76 -8.83 -1.81
C SER A 79 3.27 -8.89 -1.69
N LYS A 80 3.84 -10.00 -2.13
CA LYS A 80 5.30 -10.14 -2.14
C LYS A 80 5.94 -9.10 -3.05
N TYR A 81 5.29 -8.77 -4.17
CA TYR A 81 5.74 -7.72 -5.08
C TYR A 81 5.92 -6.38 -4.37
N LEU A 82 4.92 -5.93 -3.62
CA LEU A 82 4.99 -4.68 -2.87
C LEU A 82 6.08 -4.72 -1.80
N VAL A 83 6.06 -5.77 -0.98
CA VAL A 83 6.97 -5.88 0.17
C VAL A 83 8.42 -5.96 -0.30
N ASP A 84 8.72 -6.81 -1.30
CA ASP A 84 10.07 -6.95 -1.81
C ASP A 84 10.55 -5.68 -2.51
N ALA A 85 9.70 -5.04 -3.29
CA ALA A 85 10.05 -3.80 -3.99
C ALA A 85 10.49 -2.71 -3.01
N MET A 86 9.85 -2.64 -1.84
CA MET A 86 10.19 -1.64 -0.83
C MET A 86 11.33 -2.11 0.07
N ARG A 87 11.31 -3.35 0.54
CA ARG A 87 12.34 -3.86 1.46
C ARG A 87 13.70 -4.05 0.81
N LEU A 88 13.71 -4.54 -0.43
CA LEU A 88 14.96 -4.83 -1.15
C LEU A 88 15.48 -3.62 -1.92
N GLY A 89 14.80 -2.48 -1.82
CA GLY A 89 15.26 -1.24 -2.41
C GLY A 89 15.06 -1.15 -3.92
N TRP A 90 14.24 -2.02 -4.53
CA TRP A 90 14.01 -2.02 -5.97
C TRP A 90 13.44 -0.68 -6.45
N VAL A 91 12.44 -0.16 -5.75
CA VAL A 91 11.77 1.09 -6.13
C VAL A 91 12.75 2.27 -6.13
N ARG A 92 13.56 2.37 -5.09
CA ARG A 92 14.57 3.44 -4.98
C ARG A 92 15.63 3.32 -6.08
N ARG A 93 16.00 2.09 -6.40
CA ARG A 93 16.95 1.83 -7.49
C ARG A 93 16.37 2.23 -8.84
N TRP A 94 15.12 1.85 -9.10
CA TRP A 94 14.43 2.25 -10.33
C TRP A 94 14.35 3.77 -10.44
N LYS A 95 13.98 4.45 -9.37
CA LYS A 95 13.92 5.92 -9.35
C LYS A 95 15.29 6.54 -9.65
N GLY A 96 16.34 6.02 -9.06
CA GLY A 96 17.71 6.48 -9.30
C GLY A 96 18.19 6.27 -10.74
N ASN A 97 17.58 5.32 -11.45
CA ASN A 97 17.91 4.99 -12.83
C ASN A 97 16.90 5.56 -13.84
N GLY A 98 16.21 6.66 -13.48
CA GLY A 98 15.22 7.27 -14.37
C GLY A 98 13.99 6.39 -14.58
N TRP A 99 13.62 5.63 -13.56
CA TRP A 99 12.50 4.68 -13.58
C TRP A 99 12.70 3.54 -14.58
N ARG A 100 13.92 3.13 -14.78
CA ARG A 100 14.24 1.93 -15.56
C ARG A 100 14.34 0.72 -14.63
N ARG A 101 13.63 -0.34 -14.97
CA ARG A 101 13.67 -1.60 -14.25
C ARG A 101 14.91 -2.41 -14.64
N ASN A 102 15.26 -2.35 -15.94
CA ASN A 102 16.46 -2.97 -16.50
C ASN A 102 16.86 -2.22 -17.79
N LYS A 103 17.81 -2.76 -18.55
CA LYS A 103 18.30 -2.11 -19.78
C LYS A 103 17.21 -1.92 -20.85
N LYS A 104 16.22 -2.80 -20.87
CA LYS A 104 15.19 -2.82 -21.91
C LYS A 104 13.88 -2.19 -21.47
N ASP A 105 13.52 -2.33 -20.19
CA ASP A 105 12.17 -2.04 -19.72
C ASP A 105 12.14 -0.91 -18.70
N MET A 106 11.12 -0.08 -18.82
CA MET A 106 10.77 0.90 -17.79
C MET A 106 10.03 0.20 -16.65
N ALA A 107 10.15 0.74 -15.44
CA ALA A 107 9.33 0.32 -14.33
C ALA A 107 7.87 0.68 -14.60
N VAL A 108 6.95 -0.17 -14.14
CA VAL A 108 5.51 0.09 -14.22
C VAL A 108 5.01 0.66 -12.90
N ASN A 109 3.83 1.29 -12.91
CA ASN A 109 3.19 1.86 -11.72
C ASN A 109 4.00 3.00 -11.08
N VAL A 110 4.74 3.74 -11.88
CA VAL A 110 5.62 4.82 -11.42
C VAL A 110 4.86 5.86 -10.60
N ASP A 111 3.67 6.24 -11.02
CA ASP A 111 2.82 7.19 -10.31
C ASP A 111 2.57 6.76 -8.85
N LEU A 112 2.26 5.49 -8.67
CA LEU A 112 1.99 4.95 -7.33
C LEU A 112 3.27 4.79 -6.52
N TRP A 113 4.36 4.34 -7.15
CA TRP A 113 5.64 4.21 -6.45
C TRP A 113 6.15 5.57 -5.96
N GLU A 114 6.02 6.62 -6.76
CA GLU A 114 6.41 7.97 -6.33
C GLU A 114 5.59 8.45 -5.14
N ARG A 115 4.29 8.22 -5.18
CA ARG A 115 3.38 8.59 -4.10
C ARG A 115 3.69 7.80 -2.82
N LEU A 116 3.98 6.50 -2.96
CA LEU A 116 4.35 5.67 -1.83
C LEU A 116 5.67 6.12 -1.18
N LEU A 117 6.69 6.39 -1.99
CA LEU A 117 7.97 6.89 -1.48
C LEU A 117 7.80 8.21 -0.74
N ALA A 118 6.98 9.11 -1.28
CA ALA A 118 6.74 10.40 -0.65
C ALA A 118 6.11 10.26 0.73
N VAL A 119 5.08 9.40 0.87
CA VAL A 119 4.43 9.21 2.16
C VAL A 119 5.32 8.43 3.14
N CYS A 120 6.09 7.45 2.66
CA CYS A 120 7.04 6.73 3.50
C CYS A 120 8.12 7.66 4.07
N GLY A 121 8.48 8.72 3.35
CA GLY A 121 9.46 9.70 3.83
C GLY A 121 9.02 10.48 5.05
N ARG A 122 7.74 10.48 5.37
CA ARG A 122 7.18 11.15 6.55
C ARG A 122 7.11 10.27 7.79
N HIS A 123 7.36 8.98 7.64
CA HIS A 123 7.21 7.98 8.69
C HIS A 123 8.42 7.06 8.72
N ASP A 124 8.51 6.24 9.76
CA ASP A 124 9.46 5.14 9.83
C ASP A 124 8.69 3.85 9.55
N VAL A 125 8.75 3.36 8.31
CA VAL A 125 7.91 2.26 7.84
C VAL A 125 8.73 0.99 7.65
N THR A 126 8.29 -0.09 8.30
CA THR A 126 8.80 -1.44 8.08
C THR A 126 7.73 -2.24 7.34
N PHE A 127 8.07 -2.78 6.18
CA PHE A 127 7.17 -3.64 5.41
C PHE A 127 7.38 -5.10 5.82
N VAL A 128 6.27 -5.79 6.09
CA VAL A 128 6.27 -7.19 6.51
C VAL A 128 5.38 -7.98 5.56
N TRP A 129 5.94 -9.04 4.98
CA TRP A 129 5.16 -9.96 4.16
C TRP A 129 4.43 -10.95 5.06
N VAL A 130 3.12 -11.10 4.82
CA VAL A 130 2.31 -12.12 5.48
C VAL A 130 1.79 -13.06 4.42
N LYS A 131 1.77 -14.36 4.74
CA LYS A 131 1.24 -15.35 3.82
C LYS A 131 -0.27 -15.16 3.71
N GLY A 132 -0.77 -14.97 2.49
CA GLY A 132 -2.18 -14.72 2.24
C GLY A 132 -3.07 -15.85 2.75
N HIS A 133 -4.23 -15.49 3.29
CA HIS A 133 -5.28 -16.40 3.76
C HIS A 133 -4.84 -17.37 4.87
N ALA A 134 -3.78 -17.05 5.60
CA ALA A 134 -3.24 -17.91 6.64
C ALA A 134 -3.82 -17.63 8.04
N GLY A 135 -5.13 -17.38 8.14
CA GLY A 135 -5.81 -17.15 9.42
C GLY A 135 -5.52 -15.80 10.06
N HIS A 136 -5.00 -14.87 9.32
CA HIS A 136 -4.74 -13.51 9.79
C HIS A 136 -6.02 -12.70 9.81
N ARG A 137 -6.54 -12.43 11.01
CA ARG A 137 -7.80 -11.71 11.20
C ARG A 137 -7.85 -10.39 10.42
N TRP A 138 -6.82 -9.56 10.56
CA TRP A 138 -6.80 -8.22 9.95
C TRP A 138 -6.61 -8.28 8.44
N ASN A 139 -5.85 -9.26 7.96
CA ASN A 139 -5.70 -9.50 6.51
C ASN A 139 -7.01 -9.97 5.89
N GLU A 140 -7.75 -10.82 6.58
CA GLU A 140 -9.06 -11.27 6.10
C GLU A 140 -10.05 -10.11 6.00
N ILE A 141 -10.01 -9.18 6.96
CA ILE A 141 -10.83 -7.98 6.93
C ILE A 141 -10.45 -7.11 5.73
N CYS A 142 -9.16 -6.92 5.49
CA CYS A 142 -8.68 -6.15 4.34
C CYS A 142 -9.11 -6.79 3.01
N ASP A 143 -9.03 -8.12 2.91
CA ASP A 143 -9.48 -8.87 1.74
C ASP A 143 -10.98 -8.62 1.49
N ALA A 144 -11.80 -8.72 2.53
CA ALA A 144 -13.23 -8.46 2.43
C ALA A 144 -13.52 -7.01 1.99
N LEU A 145 -12.81 -6.04 2.58
CA LEU A 145 -12.95 -4.63 2.21
C LEU A 145 -12.60 -4.40 0.75
N SER A 146 -11.51 -4.99 0.27
CA SER A 146 -11.07 -4.82 -1.11
C SER A 146 -12.04 -5.43 -2.10
N LYS A 147 -12.54 -6.62 -1.81
CA LYS A 147 -13.53 -7.31 -2.67
C LYS A 147 -14.85 -6.56 -2.73
N GLN A 148 -15.31 -6.06 -1.59
CA GLN A 148 -16.54 -5.28 -1.52
C GLN A 148 -16.39 -3.98 -2.31
N ALA A 149 -15.25 -3.30 -2.21
CA ALA A 149 -14.99 -2.08 -2.95
C ALA A 149 -14.94 -2.35 -4.45
N ALA A 150 -14.27 -3.43 -4.88
CA ALA A 150 -14.17 -3.80 -6.30
C ALA A 150 -15.54 -4.11 -6.92
N ALA A 151 -16.48 -4.63 -6.13
CA ALA A 151 -17.84 -4.98 -6.57
C ALA A 151 -18.78 -3.77 -6.56
N GLY A 152 -18.31 -2.59 -6.16
CA GLY A 152 -19.12 -1.38 -6.06
C GLY A 152 -19.62 -0.88 -7.41
N LYS A 153 -20.62 0.00 -7.36
CA LYS A 153 -21.16 0.68 -8.55
C LYS A 153 -20.52 2.05 -8.68
N ASP A 154 -20.48 2.55 -9.92
CA ASP A 154 -20.00 3.91 -10.21
C ASP A 154 -18.57 4.16 -9.71
N LEU A 155 -17.71 3.16 -9.87
CA LEU A 155 -16.32 3.28 -9.46
C LEU A 155 -15.60 4.34 -10.30
N PRO A 156 -14.70 5.13 -9.66
CA PRO A 156 -13.93 6.14 -10.38
C PRO A 156 -12.93 5.50 -11.35
N THR A 157 -12.44 6.32 -12.25
CA THR A 157 -11.39 5.94 -13.19
C THR A 157 -10.02 5.94 -12.48
N ASP A 158 -9.24 4.91 -12.73
CA ASP A 158 -7.81 4.93 -12.39
C ASP A 158 -7.11 5.71 -13.50
N GLU A 159 -6.97 7.02 -13.30
CA GLU A 159 -6.58 7.98 -14.34
C GLU A 159 -5.28 7.62 -15.03
N GLU A 160 -4.24 7.33 -14.26
CA GLU A 160 -2.92 7.03 -14.81
C GLU A 160 -2.89 5.67 -15.52
N TYR A 161 -3.69 4.71 -15.04
CA TYR A 161 -3.75 3.40 -15.66
C TYR A 161 -4.52 3.42 -16.98
N GLU A 162 -5.64 4.15 -17.02
CA GLU A 162 -6.51 4.21 -18.22
C GLU A 162 -6.10 5.28 -19.23
N LYS A 163 -5.03 6.00 -18.91
CA LYS A 163 -4.51 7.10 -19.72
C LYS A 163 -4.09 6.68 -21.13
#